data_daef4348201e98b80025348ec02ff91b
#
_entry.id   daef4348201e98b80025348ec02ff91b
#
_cell.length_a   1.000
_cell.length_b   1.000
_cell.length_c   1.000
_cell.angle_alpha   90.00
_cell.angle_beta   90.00
_cell.angle_gamma   90.00
#
_symmetry.space_group_name_H-M   'P 1'
#
loop_
_entity.id
_entity.type
_entity.pdbx_description
1 polymer ?
#
loop_
_entity_poly.entity_id
_entity_poly.type
_entity_poly.pdbx_seq_one_letter_code
_entity_poly.pdbx_strand_id
1 'polypeptide(L)'
;MLNHADKVQYILDNLEELDGWDSPADTYLQSFWSIPDEIPRAALAAEKYDPAMIYYHAAADVRDELLSRYDAANDPRMQALILECLVMQGDEVVATTFGPNNFTYEAGWVVDSDGQSRELVFDTAYAVSPGPGMMVGIPCDERCGTCGSELTRLFMFDGTDPRLQHVKINYAITVMACMNCLFYVEALYTRFTASGDAELIQPYGTMYADTAQMVSTEEDKAHHKKFCDELSRVELQLSEQPVPPFSASCPWSGSTVGGFPGWIQCPQYPTCPDCGRDMMFFAQLQWRILVDWMDGTLYVHLCPSCRMSSVLHQQS
;
A
#
# COMPACT_ATOMS: atom_id res chain seq x y z
N MET A 1 5.17 -8.87 26.43
CA MET A 1 5.51 -7.86 25.40
C MET A 1 6.50 -6.88 26.02
N LEU A 2 7.59 -6.55 25.31
CA LEU A 2 8.53 -5.51 25.76
C LEU A 2 7.81 -4.15 25.84
N ASN A 3 8.21 -3.30 26.79
CA ASN A 3 7.75 -1.91 26.84
C ASN A 3 8.47 -1.07 25.76
N HIS A 4 8.10 0.20 25.62
CA HIS A 4 8.65 1.07 24.58
C HIS A 4 10.19 1.20 24.68
N ALA A 5 10.73 1.49 25.85
CA ALA A 5 12.17 1.65 26.05
C ALA A 5 12.96 0.36 25.80
N ASP A 6 12.40 -0.80 26.20
CA ASP A 6 13.03 -2.10 25.96
C ASP A 6 13.08 -2.43 24.46
N LYS A 7 12.05 -2.05 23.68
CA LYS A 7 12.05 -2.23 22.21
C LYS A 7 13.11 -1.35 21.55
N VAL A 8 13.22 -0.09 21.95
CA VAL A 8 14.27 0.82 21.45
C VAL A 8 15.64 0.24 21.74
N GLN A 9 15.89 -0.17 23.00
CA GLN A 9 17.17 -0.76 23.39
C GLN A 9 17.48 -2.04 22.61
N TYR A 10 16.48 -2.92 22.42
CA TYR A 10 16.65 -4.12 21.60
C TYR A 10 17.12 -3.79 20.18
N ILE A 11 16.47 -2.82 19.52
CA ILE A 11 16.84 -2.40 18.17
C ILE A 11 18.26 -1.84 18.17
N LEU A 12 18.62 -0.99 19.14
CA LEU A 12 19.97 -0.40 19.24
C LEU A 12 21.07 -1.46 19.43
N ASP A 13 20.76 -2.52 20.17
CA ASP A 13 21.70 -3.63 20.44
C ASP A 13 21.79 -4.63 19.25
N ASN A 14 20.81 -4.58 18.30
CA ASN A 14 20.68 -5.55 17.21
C ASN A 14 20.37 -4.84 15.85
N LEU A 15 21.04 -3.74 15.56
CA LEU A 15 20.84 -2.97 14.33
C LEU A 15 21.08 -3.80 13.07
N GLU A 16 21.96 -4.78 13.12
CA GLU A 16 22.24 -5.70 12.01
C GLU A 16 21.05 -6.61 11.65
N GLU A 17 20.14 -6.87 12.58
CA GLU A 17 18.93 -7.66 12.35
C GLU A 17 17.87 -6.91 11.53
N LEU A 18 17.96 -5.57 11.43
CA LEU A 18 17.03 -4.79 10.61
C LEU A 18 17.31 -5.06 9.13
N ASP A 19 16.43 -5.78 8.48
CA ASP A 19 16.53 -6.12 7.05
C ASP A 19 15.26 -5.81 6.24
N GLY A 20 14.24 -5.24 6.93
CA GLY A 20 12.96 -4.86 6.33
C GLY A 20 11.98 -6.02 6.14
N TRP A 21 12.25 -7.20 6.70
CA TRP A 21 11.40 -8.39 6.51
C TRP A 21 10.63 -8.80 7.77
N ASP A 22 11.16 -9.68 8.57
CA ASP A 22 10.43 -10.30 9.67
C ASP A 22 11.26 -10.54 10.93
N SER A 23 12.41 -9.90 11.05
CA SER A 23 13.22 -9.99 12.27
C SER A 23 12.47 -9.46 13.49
N PRO A 24 12.85 -9.85 14.72
CA PRO A 24 12.31 -9.22 15.91
C PRO A 24 12.56 -7.70 15.94
N ALA A 25 13.70 -7.22 15.43
CA ALA A 25 14.02 -5.80 15.35
C ALA A 25 13.06 -5.07 14.39
N ASP A 26 12.76 -5.65 13.22
CA ASP A 26 11.77 -5.10 12.27
C ASP A 26 10.37 -5.07 12.89
N THR A 27 9.96 -6.14 13.56
CA THR A 27 8.67 -6.20 14.27
C THR A 27 8.55 -5.09 15.32
N TYR A 28 9.63 -4.80 16.06
CA TYR A 28 9.61 -3.71 17.03
C TYR A 28 9.62 -2.34 16.35
N LEU A 29 10.39 -2.15 15.28
CA LEU A 29 10.43 -0.92 14.52
C LEU A 29 9.03 -0.57 13.97
N GLN A 30 8.33 -1.53 13.36
CA GLN A 30 6.97 -1.38 12.84
C GLN A 30 5.92 -1.09 13.92
N SER A 31 6.22 -1.41 15.18
CA SER A 31 5.30 -1.19 16.30
C SER A 31 5.32 0.24 16.86
N PHE A 32 6.15 1.14 16.33
CA PHE A 32 6.19 2.53 16.76
C PHE A 32 5.21 3.39 15.97
N TRP A 33 4.57 4.35 16.65
CA TRP A 33 3.76 5.40 16.03
C TRP A 33 4.61 6.46 15.33
N SER A 34 5.80 6.70 15.87
CA SER A 34 6.87 7.48 15.26
C SER A 34 8.20 6.83 15.60
N ILE A 35 9.13 6.82 14.68
CA ILE A 35 10.45 6.24 14.90
C ILE A 35 11.18 7.06 15.97
N PRO A 36 11.62 6.46 17.08
CA PRO A 36 12.39 7.17 18.10
C PRO A 36 13.71 7.69 17.56
N ASP A 37 14.06 8.94 17.88
CA ASP A 37 15.21 9.67 17.34
C ASP A 37 16.57 8.97 17.54
N GLU A 38 16.69 8.12 18.56
CA GLU A 38 17.89 7.37 18.86
C GLU A 38 18.20 6.33 17.78
N ILE A 39 17.17 5.76 17.17
CA ILE A 39 17.32 4.69 16.17
C ILE A 39 17.97 5.20 14.89
N PRO A 40 17.46 6.24 14.19
CA PRO A 40 18.12 6.75 12.99
C PRO A 40 19.52 7.30 13.25
N ARG A 41 19.80 7.89 14.42
CA ARG A 41 21.16 8.34 14.77
C ARG A 41 22.12 7.18 14.96
N ALA A 42 21.70 6.10 15.63
CA ALA A 42 22.52 4.89 15.79
C ALA A 42 22.74 4.18 14.46
N ALA A 43 21.70 4.04 13.65
CA ALA A 43 21.79 3.47 12.30
C ALA A 43 22.76 4.27 11.42
N LEU A 44 22.67 5.59 11.44
CA LEU A 44 23.59 6.47 10.72
C LEU A 44 25.03 6.30 11.18
N ALA A 45 25.28 6.23 12.50
CA ALA A 45 26.61 6.00 13.06
C ALA A 45 27.18 4.62 12.67
N ALA A 46 26.32 3.63 12.49
CA ALA A 46 26.67 2.27 12.04
C ALA A 46 26.71 2.13 10.51
N GLU A 47 26.49 3.20 9.75
CA GLU A 47 26.38 3.17 8.28
C GLU A 47 25.29 2.20 7.78
N LYS A 48 24.22 2.05 8.53
CA LYS A 48 23.07 1.22 8.22
C LYS A 48 22.01 2.05 7.49
N TYR A 49 21.80 1.79 6.19
CA TYR A 49 20.87 2.53 5.33
C TYR A 49 19.65 1.73 4.91
N ASP A 50 19.60 0.46 5.21
CA ASP A 50 18.51 -0.44 4.89
C ASP A 50 18.03 -1.17 6.15
N PRO A 51 16.71 -1.18 6.43
CA PRO A 51 15.61 -0.59 5.64
C PRO A 51 15.54 0.95 5.78
N ALA A 52 15.27 1.64 4.69
CA ALA A 52 15.20 3.11 4.67
C ALA A 52 14.14 3.71 5.60
N MET A 53 13.10 2.93 5.94
CA MET A 53 12.05 3.29 6.91
C MET A 53 12.60 3.76 8.26
N ILE A 54 13.80 3.34 8.67
CA ILE A 54 14.48 3.81 9.90
C ILE A 54 14.54 5.34 9.94
N TYR A 55 14.64 5.98 8.78
CA TYR A 55 14.84 7.42 8.65
C TYR A 55 13.55 8.21 8.45
N TYR A 56 12.39 7.56 8.54
CA TYR A 56 11.10 8.22 8.35
C TYR A 56 10.93 9.38 9.33
N HIS A 57 10.79 10.60 8.79
CA HIS A 57 10.71 11.86 9.53
C HIS A 57 11.85 12.08 10.55
N ALA A 58 13.03 11.51 10.33
CA ALA A 58 14.19 11.72 11.18
C ALA A 58 14.54 13.21 11.32
N ALA A 59 15.15 13.55 12.44
CA ALA A 59 15.49 14.95 12.76
C ALA A 59 16.45 15.59 11.74
N ALA A 60 16.45 16.92 11.67
CA ALA A 60 17.21 17.69 10.69
C ALA A 60 18.73 17.42 10.72
N ASP A 61 19.30 17.14 11.89
CA ASP A 61 20.71 16.78 12.02
C ASP A 61 21.04 15.46 11.32
N VAL A 62 20.13 14.48 11.36
CA VAL A 62 20.26 13.20 10.64
C VAL A 62 20.17 13.43 9.12
N ARG A 63 19.20 14.25 8.67
CA ARG A 63 19.07 14.64 7.27
C ARG A 63 20.36 15.32 6.76
N ASP A 64 20.87 16.29 7.48
CA ASP A 64 22.05 17.05 7.06
C ASP A 64 23.29 16.15 6.92
N GLU A 65 23.44 15.20 7.81
CA GLU A 65 24.49 14.17 7.71
C GLU A 65 24.28 13.22 6.53
N LEU A 66 23.03 12.79 6.28
CA LEU A 66 22.69 11.98 5.10
C LEU A 66 23.00 12.73 3.80
N LEU A 67 22.66 14.03 3.70
CA LEU A 67 23.01 14.86 2.55
C LEU A 67 24.54 14.93 2.34
N SER A 68 25.29 15.16 3.42
CA SER A 68 26.75 15.19 3.37
C SER A 68 27.34 13.87 2.86
N ARG A 69 26.80 12.74 3.31
CA ARG A 69 27.24 11.41 2.87
C ARG A 69 26.83 11.09 1.43
N TYR A 70 25.64 11.52 1.02
CA TYR A 70 25.17 11.40 -0.36
C TYR A 70 26.12 12.10 -1.33
N ASP A 71 26.50 13.36 -1.02
CA ASP A 71 27.42 14.15 -1.83
C ASP A 71 28.85 13.58 -1.86
N ALA A 72 29.27 12.95 -0.77
CA ALA A 72 30.61 12.36 -0.65
C ALA A 72 30.69 10.94 -1.27
N ALA A 73 29.56 10.27 -1.49
CA ALA A 73 29.53 8.89 -1.97
C ALA A 73 29.97 8.82 -3.45
N ASN A 74 30.96 7.98 -3.73
CA ASN A 74 31.45 7.72 -5.08
C ASN A 74 30.88 6.43 -5.70
N ASP A 75 30.22 5.58 -4.89
CA ASP A 75 29.55 4.38 -5.34
C ASP A 75 28.06 4.67 -5.63
N PRO A 76 27.60 4.46 -6.87
CA PRO A 76 26.19 4.68 -7.23
C PRO A 76 25.19 3.85 -6.39
N ARG A 77 25.58 2.66 -5.92
CA ARG A 77 24.73 1.83 -5.06
C ARG A 77 24.56 2.47 -3.69
N MET A 78 25.65 2.96 -3.12
CA MET A 78 25.63 3.65 -1.84
C MET A 78 24.82 4.95 -1.96
N GLN A 79 24.99 5.72 -3.05
CA GLN A 79 24.17 6.90 -3.30
C GLN A 79 22.68 6.56 -3.37
N ALA A 80 22.29 5.46 -4.03
CA ALA A 80 20.91 5.05 -4.11
C ALA A 80 20.33 4.73 -2.71
N LEU A 81 21.05 3.95 -1.88
CA LEU A 81 20.61 3.63 -0.52
C LEU A 81 20.45 4.89 0.35
N ILE A 82 21.40 5.82 0.28
CA ILE A 82 21.32 7.07 1.05
C ILE A 82 20.17 7.94 0.53
N LEU A 83 19.92 7.96 -0.79
CA LEU A 83 18.80 8.68 -1.38
C LEU A 83 17.45 8.14 -0.88
N GLU A 84 17.31 6.84 -0.77
CA GLU A 84 16.10 6.23 -0.19
C GLU A 84 15.89 6.68 1.26
N CYS A 85 16.95 6.72 2.07
CA CYS A 85 16.89 7.24 3.44
C CYS A 85 16.50 8.74 3.49
N LEU A 86 17.05 9.56 2.58
CA LEU A 86 16.67 10.97 2.46
C LEU A 86 15.22 11.14 2.07
N VAL A 87 14.74 10.37 1.10
CA VAL A 87 13.35 10.42 0.65
C VAL A 87 12.40 9.98 1.76
N MET A 88 12.76 8.99 2.57
CA MET A 88 12.00 8.60 3.77
C MET A 88 12.00 9.68 4.85
N GLN A 89 13.09 10.42 5.01
CA GLN A 89 13.12 11.57 5.91
C GLN A 89 12.14 12.68 5.46
N GLY A 90 12.09 12.99 4.17
CA GLY A 90 10.97 13.61 3.45
C GLY A 90 10.60 15.05 3.84
N ASP A 91 11.45 15.80 4.54
CA ASP A 91 11.15 17.19 4.88
C ASP A 91 11.22 18.15 3.66
N GLU A 92 10.89 19.42 3.87
CA GLU A 92 10.84 20.43 2.82
C GLU A 92 12.19 20.58 2.07
N VAL A 93 13.32 20.38 2.75
CA VAL A 93 14.66 20.46 2.14
C VAL A 93 14.85 19.29 1.17
N VAL A 94 14.49 18.07 1.60
CA VAL A 94 14.55 16.88 0.76
C VAL A 94 13.58 17.00 -0.41
N ALA A 95 12.33 17.41 -0.14
CA ALA A 95 11.30 17.59 -1.17
C ALA A 95 11.75 18.60 -2.24
N THR A 96 12.38 19.70 -1.85
CA THR A 96 12.90 20.71 -2.78
C THR A 96 14.07 20.18 -3.60
N THR A 97 14.95 19.38 -2.98
CA THR A 97 16.19 18.90 -3.62
C THR A 97 15.94 17.71 -4.55
N PHE A 98 15.09 16.77 -4.15
CA PHE A 98 14.90 15.49 -4.83
C PHE A 98 13.47 15.24 -5.33
N GLY A 99 12.52 16.12 -5.01
CA GLY A 99 11.09 15.92 -5.19
C GLY A 99 10.58 15.51 -6.58
N PRO A 100 11.15 15.98 -7.70
CA PRO A 100 10.64 15.57 -9.02
C PRO A 100 11.10 14.16 -9.46
N ASN A 101 11.22 13.23 -8.52
CA ASN A 101 11.70 11.85 -8.75
C ASN A 101 10.66 10.81 -8.34
N ASN A 102 10.52 9.74 -9.11
CA ASN A 102 9.70 8.59 -8.74
C ASN A 102 10.19 7.84 -7.49
N PHE A 103 11.39 8.12 -7.01
CA PHE A 103 11.94 7.56 -5.76
C PHE A 103 11.12 7.93 -4.53
N THR A 104 10.36 9.02 -4.57
CA THR A 104 9.50 9.46 -3.48
C THR A 104 8.33 8.51 -3.21
N TYR A 105 7.99 7.63 -4.15
CA TYR A 105 6.95 6.62 -3.99
C TYR A 105 7.27 5.59 -2.89
N GLU A 106 8.54 5.25 -2.67
CA GLU A 106 8.95 4.39 -1.56
C GLU A 106 8.55 4.98 -0.21
N ALA A 107 8.66 6.29 -0.08
CA ALA A 107 8.31 7.01 1.14
C ALA A 107 6.83 7.46 1.19
N GLY A 108 6.03 7.13 0.19
CA GLY A 108 4.61 7.42 0.17
C GLY A 108 4.25 8.88 -0.04
N TRP A 109 5.05 9.67 -0.78
CA TRP A 109 4.74 11.04 -1.15
C TRP A 109 5.21 11.39 -2.56
N VAL A 110 4.68 12.49 -3.10
CA VAL A 110 5.04 13.02 -4.42
C VAL A 110 5.13 14.54 -4.37
N VAL A 111 5.78 15.12 -5.38
CA VAL A 111 5.68 16.55 -5.66
C VAL A 111 4.76 16.72 -6.87
N ASP A 112 3.61 17.33 -6.66
CA ASP A 112 2.64 17.61 -7.72
C ASP A 112 3.21 18.67 -8.72
N SER A 113 2.58 18.83 -9.86
CA SER A 113 3.04 19.74 -10.94
C SER A 113 3.12 21.22 -10.55
N ASP A 114 2.50 21.61 -9.43
CA ASP A 114 2.58 22.95 -8.84
C ASP A 114 3.76 23.11 -7.86
N GLY A 115 4.58 22.07 -7.68
CA GLY A 115 5.73 22.05 -6.79
C GLY A 115 5.39 21.78 -5.32
N GLN A 116 4.15 21.44 -5.00
CA GLN A 116 3.76 21.12 -3.62
C GLN A 116 3.94 19.63 -3.35
N SER A 117 4.51 19.32 -2.19
CA SER A 117 4.57 17.95 -1.69
C SER A 117 3.19 17.48 -1.25
N ARG A 118 2.86 16.23 -1.57
CA ARG A 118 1.60 15.60 -1.21
C ARG A 118 1.81 14.17 -0.76
N GLU A 119 1.30 13.85 0.42
CA GLU A 119 1.30 12.48 0.94
C GLU A 119 0.39 11.58 0.11
N LEU A 120 0.85 10.36 -0.12
CA LEU A 120 0.12 9.28 -0.78
C LEU A 120 -0.33 8.20 0.19
N VAL A 121 0.05 8.29 1.46
CA VAL A 121 -0.21 7.33 2.54
C VAL A 121 -0.88 8.03 3.73
N PHE A 122 -1.18 7.29 4.77
CA PHE A 122 -1.82 7.82 5.99
C PHE A 122 -1.01 7.44 7.23
N ASP A 123 -0.88 8.36 8.19
CA ASP A 123 -0.20 8.13 9.48
C ASP A 123 -1.01 7.24 10.43
N THR A 124 -2.20 6.84 10.02
CA THR A 124 -3.11 6.00 10.81
C THR A 124 -3.49 4.78 10.00
N ALA A 125 -3.43 3.61 10.61
CA ALA A 125 -3.86 2.36 10.03
C ALA A 125 -4.85 1.63 10.95
N TYR A 126 -5.70 0.79 10.34
CA TYR A 126 -6.52 -0.19 11.06
C TYR A 126 -6.25 -1.56 10.47
N ALA A 127 -5.93 -2.52 11.31
CA ALA A 127 -5.72 -3.89 10.87
C ALA A 127 -7.02 -4.49 10.33
N VAL A 128 -6.90 -5.27 9.25
CA VAL A 128 -8.01 -5.99 8.63
C VAL A 128 -7.84 -7.48 8.91
N SER A 129 -8.91 -8.12 9.34
CA SER A 129 -8.94 -9.56 9.62
C SER A 129 -10.29 -10.15 9.20
N PRO A 130 -10.37 -11.49 9.02
CA PRO A 130 -11.65 -12.17 8.87
C PRO A 130 -12.56 -11.90 10.07
N GLY A 131 -13.83 -11.60 9.80
CA GLY A 131 -14.83 -11.32 10.82
C GLY A 131 -16.01 -10.51 10.29
N PRO A 132 -17.11 -10.41 11.04
CA PRO A 132 -18.34 -9.77 10.57
C PRO A 132 -18.14 -8.28 10.32
N GLY A 133 -18.59 -7.80 9.16
CA GLY A 133 -18.51 -6.38 8.80
C GLY A 133 -18.61 -6.16 7.30
N MET A 134 -17.49 -6.02 6.62
CA MET A 134 -17.44 -5.77 5.20
C MET A 134 -17.53 -7.08 4.41
N MET A 135 -18.55 -7.20 3.57
CA MET A 135 -18.67 -8.30 2.62
C MET A 135 -17.68 -8.13 1.47
N VAL A 136 -17.09 -9.24 1.01
CA VAL A 136 -16.13 -9.27 -0.09
C VAL A 136 -16.71 -10.04 -1.27
N GLY A 137 -16.34 -9.66 -2.49
CA GLY A 137 -16.59 -10.49 -3.66
C GLY A 137 -18.06 -10.62 -4.06
N ILE A 138 -18.89 -9.60 -3.86
CA ILE A 138 -20.31 -9.64 -4.21
C ILE A 138 -20.46 -9.64 -5.74
N PRO A 139 -21.08 -10.71 -6.34
CA PRO A 139 -21.32 -10.76 -7.78
C PRO A 139 -22.19 -9.61 -8.28
N CYS A 140 -21.90 -9.11 -9.48
CA CYS A 140 -22.69 -8.11 -10.19
C CYS A 140 -23.30 -8.71 -11.46
N ASP A 141 -24.44 -8.16 -11.92
CA ASP A 141 -25.09 -8.58 -13.16
C ASP A 141 -24.30 -8.17 -14.41
N GLU A 142 -23.39 -7.20 -14.28
CA GLU A 142 -22.58 -6.69 -15.36
C GLU A 142 -21.46 -7.67 -15.73
N ARG A 143 -21.03 -7.58 -16.99
CA ARG A 143 -19.96 -8.41 -17.54
C ARG A 143 -18.76 -7.58 -17.96
N CYS A 144 -17.59 -8.17 -17.79
CA CYS A 144 -16.34 -7.61 -18.28
C CYS A 144 -16.35 -7.54 -19.82
N GLY A 145 -16.17 -6.34 -20.36
CA GLY A 145 -16.09 -6.12 -21.79
C GLY A 145 -14.85 -6.72 -22.47
N THR A 146 -13.83 -7.08 -21.66
CA THR A 146 -12.59 -7.69 -22.15
C THR A 146 -12.68 -9.21 -22.25
N CYS A 147 -13.12 -9.91 -21.18
CA CYS A 147 -13.12 -11.38 -21.14
C CYS A 147 -14.52 -12.00 -21.01
N GLY A 148 -15.59 -11.21 -20.86
CA GLY A 148 -16.97 -11.67 -20.73
C GLY A 148 -17.34 -12.27 -19.37
N SER A 149 -16.40 -12.40 -18.42
CA SER A 149 -16.68 -12.89 -17.06
C SER A 149 -17.59 -11.92 -16.30
N GLU A 150 -18.33 -12.43 -15.32
CA GLU A 150 -19.12 -11.59 -14.41
C GLU A 150 -18.19 -10.65 -13.63
N LEU A 151 -18.64 -9.41 -13.44
CA LEU A 151 -17.93 -8.45 -12.59
C LEU A 151 -18.25 -8.72 -11.13
N THR A 152 -17.36 -8.27 -10.27
CA THR A 152 -17.45 -8.45 -8.83
C THR A 152 -17.26 -7.12 -8.15
N ARG A 153 -18.17 -6.76 -7.24
CA ARG A 153 -17.91 -5.73 -6.25
C ARG A 153 -16.97 -6.34 -5.21
N LEU A 154 -15.69 -6.07 -5.41
CA LEU A 154 -14.64 -6.72 -4.63
C LEU A 154 -14.65 -6.27 -3.18
N PHE A 155 -14.74 -4.95 -2.97
CA PHE A 155 -14.83 -4.35 -1.64
C PHE A 155 -15.85 -3.19 -1.63
N MET A 156 -16.47 -3.00 -0.47
CA MET A 156 -17.28 -1.83 -0.20
C MET A 156 -17.02 -1.35 1.23
N PHE A 157 -16.29 -0.24 1.36
CA PHE A 157 -15.97 0.36 2.64
C PHE A 157 -16.99 1.45 2.97
N ASP A 158 -17.46 1.48 4.22
CA ASP A 158 -18.28 2.57 4.73
C ASP A 158 -17.36 3.74 5.14
N GLY A 159 -17.22 4.74 4.28
CA GLY A 159 -16.42 5.93 4.58
C GLY A 159 -17.00 6.81 5.70
N THR A 160 -18.20 6.51 6.21
CA THR A 160 -18.76 7.16 7.41
C THR A 160 -18.31 6.48 8.70
N ASP A 161 -17.66 5.32 8.63
CA ASP A 161 -17.08 4.63 9.79
C ASP A 161 -16.10 5.58 10.50
N PRO A 162 -16.26 5.83 11.81
CA PRO A 162 -15.38 6.70 12.57
C PRO A 162 -13.89 6.32 12.48
N ARG A 163 -13.59 5.04 12.26
CA ARG A 163 -12.24 4.53 12.06
C ARG A 163 -11.59 5.01 10.75
N LEU A 164 -12.40 5.37 9.75
CA LEU A 164 -11.95 5.86 8.44
C LEU A 164 -11.93 7.39 8.31
N GLN A 165 -12.20 8.14 9.39
CA GLN A 165 -12.22 9.62 9.34
C GLN A 165 -10.89 10.23 8.90
N HIS A 166 -9.76 9.56 9.15
CA HIS A 166 -8.44 10.00 8.70
C HIS A 166 -8.32 10.07 7.17
N VAL A 167 -9.12 9.27 6.42
CA VAL A 167 -9.18 9.29 4.95
C VAL A 167 -9.94 10.51 4.43
N LYS A 168 -10.67 11.24 5.30
CA LYS A 168 -11.47 12.43 4.98
C LYS A 168 -12.55 12.17 3.92
N ILE A 169 -13.12 10.97 3.93
CA ILE A 169 -14.23 10.53 3.07
C ILE A 169 -15.44 10.25 3.96
N ASN A 170 -16.63 10.66 3.53
CA ASN A 170 -17.88 10.50 4.27
C ASN A 170 -18.98 9.82 3.44
N TYR A 171 -18.60 8.97 2.52
CA TYR A 171 -19.49 8.23 1.62
C TYR A 171 -18.93 6.82 1.37
N ALA A 172 -19.75 5.93 0.82
CA ALA A 172 -19.33 4.56 0.49
C ALA A 172 -18.22 4.56 -0.57
N ILE A 173 -17.17 3.77 -0.34
CA ILE A 173 -16.07 3.55 -1.27
C ILE A 173 -16.28 2.16 -1.87
N THR A 174 -16.51 2.10 -3.17
CA THR A 174 -16.69 0.83 -3.88
C THR A 174 -15.48 0.53 -4.75
N VAL A 175 -15.03 -0.72 -4.72
CA VAL A 175 -13.97 -1.26 -5.56
C VAL A 175 -14.56 -2.41 -6.36
N MET A 176 -14.64 -2.24 -7.68
CA MET A 176 -15.07 -3.30 -8.59
C MET A 176 -13.87 -3.97 -9.25
N ALA A 177 -14.01 -5.24 -9.58
CA ALA A 177 -12.99 -5.98 -10.31
C ALA A 177 -13.62 -6.98 -11.28
N CYS A 178 -12.90 -7.27 -12.35
CA CYS A 178 -13.02 -8.53 -13.06
C CYS A 178 -11.97 -9.48 -12.49
N MET A 179 -12.43 -10.53 -11.78
CA MET A 179 -11.52 -11.44 -11.08
C MET A 179 -10.64 -12.26 -12.02
N ASN A 180 -10.98 -12.33 -13.31
CA ASN A 180 -10.13 -12.95 -14.32
C ASN A 180 -9.05 -11.97 -14.83
N CYS A 181 -9.39 -10.68 -15.04
CA CYS A 181 -8.47 -9.70 -15.60
C CYS A 181 -7.50 -9.11 -14.55
N LEU A 182 -7.89 -9.08 -13.28
CA LEU A 182 -7.15 -8.42 -12.19
C LEU A 182 -5.67 -8.83 -12.09
N PHE A 183 -5.37 -10.08 -12.39
CA PHE A 183 -4.01 -10.63 -12.33
C PHE A 183 -3.13 -10.30 -13.54
N TYR A 184 -3.70 -9.65 -14.56
CA TYR A 184 -3.05 -9.45 -15.86
C TYR A 184 -3.08 -8.01 -16.35
N VAL A 185 -3.54 -7.11 -15.50
CA VAL A 185 -3.58 -5.67 -15.77
C VAL A 185 -2.75 -4.92 -14.74
N GLU A 186 -2.27 -3.76 -15.14
CA GLU A 186 -1.53 -2.88 -14.23
C GLU A 186 -2.40 -2.42 -13.05
N ALA A 187 -3.63 -2.00 -13.32
CA ALA A 187 -4.64 -1.68 -12.32
C ALA A 187 -6.05 -1.71 -12.94
N LEU A 188 -7.05 -2.00 -12.11
CA LEU A 188 -8.46 -1.81 -12.43
C LEU A 188 -8.98 -0.54 -11.75
N TYR A 189 -9.77 0.24 -12.45
CA TYR A 189 -10.32 1.51 -11.95
C TYR A 189 -11.83 1.44 -11.82
N THR A 190 -12.35 1.91 -10.71
CA THR A 190 -13.78 1.99 -10.43
C THR A 190 -14.18 3.44 -10.20
N ARG A 191 -15.14 3.95 -10.99
CA ARG A 191 -15.83 5.20 -10.67
C ARG A 191 -17.03 4.88 -9.80
N PHE A 192 -17.25 5.62 -8.72
CA PHE A 192 -18.35 5.37 -7.81
C PHE A 192 -19.04 6.68 -7.38
N THR A 193 -20.32 6.56 -6.96
CA THR A 193 -21.12 7.65 -6.44
C THR A 193 -21.10 7.69 -4.91
N ALA A 194 -21.60 8.77 -4.32
CA ALA A 194 -21.74 8.86 -2.86
C ALA A 194 -22.72 7.82 -2.28
N SER A 195 -23.65 7.30 -3.08
CA SER A 195 -24.57 6.21 -2.71
C SER A 195 -23.95 4.82 -2.79
N GLY A 196 -22.73 4.69 -3.36
CA GLY A 196 -22.04 3.41 -3.53
C GLY A 196 -22.32 2.71 -4.86
N ASP A 197 -23.14 3.31 -5.75
CA ASP A 197 -23.26 2.83 -7.12
C ASP A 197 -21.92 2.98 -7.81
N ALA A 198 -21.50 1.98 -8.58
CA ALA A 198 -20.16 1.93 -9.11
C ALA A 198 -20.12 1.35 -10.52
N GLU A 199 -19.12 1.78 -11.29
CA GLU A 199 -18.85 1.35 -12.65
C GLU A 199 -17.36 1.03 -12.78
N LEU A 200 -17.03 -0.16 -13.29
CA LEU A 200 -15.67 -0.52 -13.65
C LEU A 200 -15.29 0.16 -14.97
N ILE A 201 -14.22 0.95 -14.98
CA ILE A 201 -13.75 1.66 -16.16
C ILE A 201 -13.15 0.67 -17.15
N GLN A 202 -13.64 0.71 -18.39
CA GLN A 202 -13.21 -0.15 -19.49
C GLN A 202 -13.10 0.65 -20.80
N PRO A 203 -12.22 0.28 -21.75
CA PRO A 203 -11.27 -0.82 -21.66
C PRO A 203 -10.20 -0.57 -20.59
N TYR A 204 -9.58 -1.64 -20.11
CA TYR A 204 -8.46 -1.53 -19.19
C TYR A 204 -7.25 -0.89 -19.89
N GLY A 205 -6.35 -0.31 -19.09
CA GLY A 205 -5.07 0.21 -19.58
C GLY A 205 -4.13 -0.91 -20.05
N THR A 206 -2.88 -0.86 -19.62
CA THR A 206 -1.88 -1.89 -19.98
C THR A 206 -2.30 -3.27 -19.48
N MET A 207 -2.32 -4.24 -20.39
CA MET A 207 -2.57 -5.65 -20.08
C MET A 207 -1.31 -6.46 -20.37
N TYR A 208 -0.96 -7.34 -19.42
CA TYR A 208 0.25 -8.18 -19.51
C TYR A 208 0.01 -9.48 -20.27
N ALA A 209 -1.25 -9.87 -20.48
CA ALA A 209 -1.62 -11.07 -21.22
C ALA A 209 -3.01 -10.97 -21.88
N ASP A 210 -3.26 -11.84 -22.87
CA ASP A 210 -4.59 -12.00 -23.46
C ASP A 210 -5.50 -12.81 -22.52
N THR A 211 -6.27 -12.11 -21.70
CA THR A 211 -7.15 -12.71 -20.69
C THR A 211 -8.37 -13.40 -21.27
N ALA A 212 -8.71 -13.14 -22.55
CA ALA A 212 -9.81 -13.83 -23.21
C ALA A 212 -9.53 -15.33 -23.39
N GLN A 213 -8.25 -15.72 -23.39
CA GLN A 213 -7.82 -17.11 -23.51
C GLN A 213 -7.73 -17.84 -22.17
N MET A 214 -7.76 -17.13 -21.02
CA MET A 214 -7.47 -17.70 -19.71
C MET A 214 -8.65 -18.41 -19.05
N VAL A 215 -9.88 -18.09 -19.43
CA VAL A 215 -11.09 -18.79 -18.99
C VAL A 215 -11.77 -19.36 -20.23
N SER A 216 -11.07 -20.21 -20.96
CA SER A 216 -11.50 -20.70 -22.27
C SER A 216 -12.19 -22.07 -22.19
N THR A 217 -11.77 -22.92 -21.27
CA THR A 217 -12.35 -24.26 -21.10
C THR A 217 -13.48 -24.25 -20.06
N GLU A 218 -14.33 -25.28 -20.07
CA GLU A 218 -15.37 -25.46 -19.05
C GLU A 218 -14.77 -25.73 -17.67
N GLU A 219 -13.58 -26.33 -17.61
CA GLU A 219 -12.83 -26.54 -16.38
C GLU A 219 -12.33 -25.22 -15.80
N ASP A 220 -11.76 -24.33 -16.62
CA ASP A 220 -11.34 -22.98 -16.21
C ASP A 220 -12.51 -22.16 -15.68
N LYS A 221 -13.65 -22.22 -16.35
CA LYS A 221 -14.88 -21.54 -15.92
C LYS A 221 -15.39 -22.06 -14.59
N ALA A 222 -15.37 -23.39 -14.40
CA ALA A 222 -15.77 -24.01 -13.15
C ALA A 222 -14.83 -23.62 -11.99
N HIS A 223 -13.52 -23.59 -12.25
CA HIS A 223 -12.53 -23.17 -11.27
C HIS A 223 -12.70 -21.69 -10.91
N HIS A 224 -12.83 -20.82 -11.90
CA HIS A 224 -13.08 -19.38 -11.68
C HIS A 224 -14.37 -19.13 -10.89
N LYS A 225 -15.46 -19.87 -11.23
CA LYS A 225 -16.71 -19.78 -10.48
C LYS A 225 -16.52 -20.19 -9.03
N LYS A 226 -15.83 -21.30 -8.78
CA LYS A 226 -15.54 -21.77 -7.42
C LYS A 226 -14.77 -20.71 -6.62
N PHE A 227 -13.76 -20.10 -7.23
CA PHE A 227 -13.00 -19.00 -6.63
C PHE A 227 -13.91 -17.81 -6.25
N CYS A 228 -14.77 -17.34 -7.17
CA CYS A 228 -15.71 -16.26 -6.87
C CYS A 228 -16.74 -16.64 -5.79
N ASP A 229 -17.22 -17.89 -5.79
CA ASP A 229 -18.14 -18.43 -4.78
C ASP A 229 -17.46 -18.51 -3.38
N GLU A 230 -16.19 -18.84 -3.31
CA GLU A 230 -15.39 -18.82 -2.05
C GLU A 230 -15.21 -17.38 -1.56
N LEU A 231 -14.80 -16.48 -2.44
CA LEU A 231 -14.58 -15.07 -2.13
C LEU A 231 -15.84 -14.39 -1.60
N SER A 232 -17.00 -14.68 -2.17
CA SER A 232 -18.29 -14.09 -1.77
C SER A 232 -18.80 -14.50 -0.37
N ARG A 233 -18.12 -15.47 0.27
CA ARG A 233 -18.43 -15.89 1.64
C ARG A 233 -17.54 -15.23 2.68
N VAL A 234 -16.58 -14.44 2.23
CA VAL A 234 -15.63 -13.77 3.12
C VAL A 234 -16.28 -12.52 3.67
N GLU A 235 -16.16 -12.33 4.97
CA GLU A 235 -16.43 -11.07 5.64
C GLU A 235 -15.15 -10.60 6.33
N LEU A 236 -14.90 -9.30 6.31
CA LEU A 236 -13.74 -8.68 6.90
C LEU A 236 -14.17 -7.61 7.92
N GLN A 237 -13.37 -7.46 8.95
CA GLN A 237 -13.54 -6.44 9.98
C GLN A 237 -12.27 -5.62 10.16
N LEU A 238 -12.45 -4.36 10.53
CA LEU A 238 -11.35 -3.50 11.00
C LEU A 238 -11.14 -3.72 12.49
N SER A 239 -9.89 -3.60 12.94
CA SER A 239 -9.57 -3.55 14.37
C SER A 239 -10.33 -2.42 15.07
N GLU A 240 -10.67 -2.60 16.36
CA GLU A 240 -11.35 -1.55 17.14
C GLU A 240 -10.44 -0.34 17.39
N GLN A 241 -9.16 -0.58 17.57
CA GLN A 241 -8.15 0.44 17.81
C GLN A 241 -7.25 0.58 16.57
N PRO A 242 -6.77 1.78 16.30
CA PRO A 242 -5.77 1.97 15.26
C PRO A 242 -4.48 1.23 15.60
N VAL A 243 -3.73 0.88 14.57
CA VAL A 243 -2.38 0.30 14.67
C VAL A 243 -1.35 1.29 14.12
N PRO A 244 -0.07 1.17 14.49
CA PRO A 244 0.99 2.01 13.95
C PRO A 244 1.01 2.01 12.42
N PRO A 245 1.41 3.12 11.78
CA PRO A 245 1.33 3.25 10.33
C PRO A 245 2.19 2.23 9.58
N PHE A 246 3.26 1.75 10.19
CA PHE A 246 4.16 0.76 9.60
C PHE A 246 3.82 -0.70 9.94
N SER A 247 2.72 -0.97 10.63
CA SER A 247 2.37 -2.33 11.10
C SER A 247 2.19 -3.36 9.98
N ALA A 248 2.08 -2.92 8.73
CA ALA A 248 1.96 -3.78 7.56
C ALA A 248 2.91 -3.34 6.42
N SER A 249 3.97 -2.59 6.74
CA SER A 249 4.91 -2.05 5.75
C SER A 249 5.92 -3.07 5.22
N CYS A 250 6.12 -4.20 5.90
CA CYS A 250 6.89 -5.30 5.32
C CYS A 250 5.99 -6.18 4.44
N PRO A 251 6.51 -6.72 3.33
CA PRO A 251 5.81 -7.72 2.54
C PRO A 251 5.31 -8.85 3.45
N TRP A 252 4.06 -9.27 3.24
CA TRP A 252 3.43 -10.37 4.00
C TRP A 252 3.14 -10.09 5.49
N SER A 253 3.43 -8.89 6.02
CA SER A 253 3.27 -8.58 7.44
C SER A 253 1.81 -8.38 7.88
N GLY A 254 0.89 -8.08 6.98
CA GLY A 254 -0.50 -7.92 7.34
C GLY A 254 -1.40 -7.25 6.30
N SER A 255 -2.66 -7.09 6.68
CA SER A 255 -3.67 -6.37 5.91
C SER A 255 -4.14 -5.17 6.71
N THR A 256 -4.20 -4.00 6.07
CA THR A 256 -4.59 -2.75 6.72
C THR A 256 -5.45 -1.87 5.81
N VAL A 257 -6.24 -1.01 6.42
CA VAL A 257 -6.75 0.22 5.79
C VAL A 257 -5.97 1.39 6.36
N GLY A 258 -5.36 2.19 5.51
CA GLY A 258 -4.40 3.23 5.88
C GLY A 258 -3.00 2.67 6.20
N GLY A 259 -2.11 3.55 6.65
CA GLY A 259 -0.72 3.24 6.93
C GLY A 259 0.14 3.19 5.68
N PHE A 260 1.30 2.57 5.81
CA PHE A 260 2.27 2.36 4.74
C PHE A 260 2.10 0.99 4.10
N PRO A 261 2.12 0.91 2.77
CA PRO A 261 2.05 -0.37 2.06
C PRO A 261 3.34 -1.17 2.21
N GLY A 262 3.21 -2.49 2.39
CA GLY A 262 4.31 -3.44 2.25
C GLY A 262 4.36 -3.96 0.82
N TRP A 263 5.05 -3.27 -0.05
CA TRP A 263 5.15 -3.63 -1.46
C TRP A 263 5.88 -4.96 -1.65
N ILE A 264 5.24 -5.90 -2.33
CA ILE A 264 5.89 -7.19 -2.71
C ILE A 264 6.86 -6.96 -3.87
N GLN A 265 6.54 -6.02 -4.74
CA GLN A 265 7.35 -5.60 -5.87
C GLN A 265 7.71 -4.11 -5.69
N CYS A 266 7.89 -3.37 -6.77
CA CYS A 266 8.13 -1.93 -6.68
C CYS A 266 6.87 -1.16 -6.25
N PRO A 267 7.01 -0.01 -5.57
CA PRO A 267 5.92 0.89 -5.28
C PRO A 267 5.14 1.28 -6.53
N GLN A 268 3.82 1.22 -6.43
CA GLN A 268 2.95 1.47 -7.56
C GLN A 268 1.73 2.29 -7.15
N TYR A 269 1.73 3.57 -7.49
CA TYR A 269 0.59 4.47 -7.27
C TYR A 269 -0.08 4.75 -8.62
N PRO A 270 -1.25 4.15 -8.89
CA PRO A 270 -1.93 4.36 -10.14
C PRO A 270 -2.33 5.82 -10.35
N THR A 271 -2.20 6.31 -11.57
CA THR A 271 -2.65 7.66 -11.93
C THR A 271 -4.16 7.68 -12.15
N CYS A 272 -4.86 8.61 -11.52
CA CYS A 272 -6.30 8.76 -11.70
C CYS A 272 -6.63 9.13 -13.15
N PRO A 273 -7.47 8.36 -13.86
CA PRO A 273 -7.78 8.62 -15.26
C PRO A 273 -8.56 9.93 -15.49
N ASP A 274 -9.23 10.47 -14.46
CA ASP A 274 -10.03 11.69 -14.59
C ASP A 274 -9.21 12.97 -14.36
N CYS A 275 -8.28 12.99 -13.40
CA CYS A 275 -7.53 14.21 -13.06
C CYS A 275 -6.03 14.13 -13.31
N GLY A 276 -5.49 12.98 -13.68
CA GLY A 276 -4.07 12.78 -13.97
C GLY A 276 -3.13 12.81 -12.76
N ARG A 277 -3.66 12.84 -11.53
CA ARG A 277 -2.85 12.81 -10.30
C ARG A 277 -2.70 11.38 -9.79
N ASP A 278 -1.58 11.09 -9.13
CA ASP A 278 -1.38 9.83 -8.44
C ASP A 278 -2.41 9.64 -7.35
N MET A 279 -2.98 8.45 -7.29
CA MET A 279 -4.02 8.08 -6.33
C MET A 279 -3.37 7.72 -4.99
N MET A 280 -4.02 8.10 -3.89
CA MET A 280 -3.53 7.78 -2.55
C MET A 280 -3.69 6.29 -2.26
N PHE A 281 -2.70 5.67 -1.62
CA PHE A 281 -2.87 4.34 -1.04
C PHE A 281 -3.99 4.37 0.00
N PHE A 282 -4.88 3.37 -0.06
CA PHE A 282 -6.01 3.30 0.86
C PHE A 282 -5.97 2.03 1.70
N ALA A 283 -5.69 0.89 1.09
CA ALA A 283 -5.68 -0.39 1.80
C ALA A 283 -4.76 -1.40 1.11
N GLN A 284 -4.22 -2.33 1.91
CA GLN A 284 -3.65 -3.57 1.41
C GLN A 284 -4.35 -4.77 2.05
N LEU A 285 -4.59 -5.80 1.25
CA LEU A 285 -5.31 -7.00 1.65
C LEU A 285 -4.57 -8.22 1.09
N GLN A 286 -3.98 -8.99 1.97
CA GLN A 286 -3.33 -10.23 1.56
C GLN A 286 -4.37 -11.26 1.12
N TRP A 287 -4.10 -11.94 0.02
CA TRP A 287 -5.05 -12.95 -0.50
C TRP A 287 -5.38 -14.03 0.53
N ARG A 288 -4.43 -14.44 1.34
CA ARG A 288 -4.63 -15.50 2.34
C ARG A 288 -5.71 -15.23 3.38
N ILE A 289 -6.11 -13.96 3.61
CA ILE A 289 -7.25 -13.64 4.47
C ILE A 289 -8.59 -13.68 3.69
N LEU A 290 -8.53 -13.71 2.37
CA LEU A 290 -9.66 -13.78 1.46
C LEU A 290 -9.87 -15.21 0.96
N VAL A 291 -8.80 -15.84 0.46
CA VAL A 291 -8.78 -17.20 -0.08
C VAL A 291 -7.43 -17.82 0.28
N ASP A 292 -7.43 -18.80 1.16
CA ASP A 292 -6.27 -19.33 1.88
C ASP A 292 -5.19 -20.01 1.01
N TRP A 293 -5.55 -20.42 -0.22
CA TRP A 293 -4.63 -21.02 -1.19
C TRP A 293 -4.00 -20.02 -2.17
N MET A 294 -4.34 -18.73 -2.07
CA MET A 294 -3.78 -17.69 -2.92
C MET A 294 -2.68 -16.90 -2.21
N ASP A 295 -1.61 -16.63 -2.93
CA ASP A 295 -0.54 -15.74 -2.50
C ASP A 295 -0.65 -14.37 -3.18
N GLY A 296 0.02 -13.38 -2.60
CA GLY A 296 0.03 -12.01 -3.09
C GLY A 296 -0.81 -11.07 -2.25
N THR A 297 -0.79 -9.83 -2.67
CA THR A 297 -1.47 -8.71 -1.98
C THR A 297 -2.22 -7.86 -2.99
N LEU A 298 -3.43 -7.47 -2.60
CA LEU A 298 -4.21 -6.45 -3.28
C LEU A 298 -3.90 -5.09 -2.65
N TYR A 299 -3.61 -4.11 -3.49
CA TYR A 299 -3.45 -2.72 -3.07
C TYR A 299 -4.59 -1.89 -3.66
N VAL A 300 -5.30 -1.20 -2.79
CA VAL A 300 -6.42 -0.33 -3.14
C VAL A 300 -5.97 1.11 -3.00
N HIS A 301 -6.25 1.92 -4.01
CA HIS A 301 -5.96 3.35 -4.02
C HIS A 301 -7.21 4.17 -4.24
N LEU A 302 -7.18 5.43 -3.81
CA LEU A 302 -8.29 6.36 -3.94
C LEU A 302 -7.85 7.68 -4.55
N CYS A 303 -8.74 8.23 -5.39
CA CYS A 303 -8.78 9.63 -5.74
C CYS A 303 -10.08 10.23 -5.18
N PRO A 304 -10.06 10.84 -3.97
CA PRO A 304 -11.27 11.34 -3.33
C PRO A 304 -11.99 12.43 -4.15
N SER A 305 -11.21 13.29 -4.82
CA SER A 305 -11.77 14.39 -5.64
C SER A 305 -12.55 13.90 -6.86
N CYS A 306 -12.16 12.76 -7.45
CA CYS A 306 -12.83 12.18 -8.61
C CYS A 306 -13.79 11.05 -8.25
N ARG A 307 -13.84 10.63 -6.98
CA ARG A 307 -14.56 9.43 -6.52
C ARG A 307 -14.15 8.20 -7.36
N MET A 308 -12.85 8.02 -7.47
CA MET A 308 -12.24 6.92 -8.19
C MET A 308 -11.51 6.04 -7.21
N SER A 309 -11.72 4.74 -7.26
CA SER A 309 -10.84 3.75 -6.62
C SER A 309 -10.08 2.97 -7.69
N SER A 310 -8.95 2.45 -7.31
CA SER A 310 -8.25 1.45 -8.12
C SER A 310 -7.85 0.26 -7.28
N VAL A 311 -7.68 -0.88 -7.91
CA VAL A 311 -7.11 -2.07 -7.31
C VAL A 311 -6.07 -2.67 -8.25
N LEU A 312 -4.93 -3.03 -7.67
CA LEU A 312 -3.88 -3.77 -8.35
C LEU A 312 -3.45 -4.97 -7.49
N HIS A 313 -2.79 -5.91 -8.12
CA HIS A 313 -2.29 -7.13 -7.51
C HIS A 313 -0.78 -7.23 -7.69
N GLN A 314 -0.07 -7.56 -6.60
CA GLN A 314 1.34 -7.96 -6.66
C GLN A 314 1.52 -9.34 -6.02
N GLN A 315 2.45 -10.10 -6.57
CA GLN A 315 2.86 -11.41 -6.06
C GLN A 315 4.36 -11.60 -6.30
N SER A 316 4.98 -12.52 -5.56
CA SER A 316 6.39 -12.89 -5.73
C SER A 316 6.61 -13.78 -6.97
#